data_610f0ca32efcac779e80930c7cd810ab
#
_entry.id   610f0ca32efcac779e80930c7cd810ab
#
_cell.length_a   1.000
_cell.length_b   1.000
_cell.length_c   1.000
_cell.angle_alpha   90.00
_cell.angle_beta   90.00
_cell.angle_gamma   90.00
#
_symmetry.space_group_name_H-M   'P 1'
#
loop_
_entity.id
_entity.type
_entity.pdbx_description
1 polymer ?
#
loop_
_entity_poly.entity_id
_entity_poly.type
_entity_poly.pdbx_seq_one_letter_code
_entity_poly.pdbx_strand_id
1 'polypeptide(L)'
;LDNQTPSSAMGTTGLGAVIALLGLFILSSMLKKHHVAAVQTFLDSHKTVNRERLDEDFRNARKISGTFWIGEDLTYGIVGKPVILVNQELKKVRFQVKKVGRGTSTELVCVMADGKEYEFTMNRKDADEAIALYHAKFPALKMASSLKGKLMVPEDGDTESN
;
A
#
# COMPACT_ATOMS: atom_id res chain seq x y z
N LEU A 1 34.30 7.07 56.28
CA LEU A 1 34.92 7.19 54.96
C LEU A 1 34.35 6.10 54.08
N ASP A 2 33.23 6.41 53.43
CA ASP A 2 32.49 5.48 52.56
C ASP A 2 33.12 5.56 51.16
N ASN A 3 33.75 4.48 50.74
CA ASN A 3 34.11 4.22 49.32
C ASN A 3 32.93 3.48 48.67
N GLN A 4 32.00 4.21 48.11
CA GLN A 4 31.05 3.64 47.17
C GLN A 4 31.62 3.63 45.74
N THR A 5 31.91 2.44 45.25
CA THR A 5 32.38 2.24 43.87
C THR A 5 31.20 2.36 42.91
N PRO A 6 31.26 3.21 41.83
CA PRO A 6 30.20 3.37 40.84
C PRO A 6 30.39 2.38 39.69
N SER A 7 30.31 1.06 39.95
CA SER A 7 30.55 0.10 38.84
C SER A 7 29.35 -0.76 38.44
N SER A 8 28.16 -0.56 39.06
CA SER A 8 26.96 -1.38 38.74
C SER A 8 25.96 -0.73 37.80
N ALA A 9 26.06 0.59 37.51
CA ALA A 9 25.13 1.29 36.64
C ALA A 9 25.47 1.23 35.13
N MET A 10 26.72 0.90 34.76
CA MET A 10 27.13 0.82 33.35
C MET A 10 26.79 -0.49 32.65
N GLY A 11 26.50 -1.56 33.39
CA GLY A 11 26.25 -2.89 32.80
C GLY A 11 24.83 -3.07 32.22
N THR A 12 23.84 -2.41 32.82
CA THR A 12 22.43 -2.60 32.43
C THR A 12 22.00 -1.76 31.24
N THR A 13 22.57 -0.57 31.06
CA THR A 13 22.29 0.30 29.88
C THR A 13 22.90 -0.26 28.60
N GLY A 14 24.05 -0.90 28.64
CA GLY A 14 24.69 -1.51 27.47
C GLY A 14 23.92 -2.73 26.93
N LEU A 15 23.40 -3.58 27.81
CA LEU A 15 22.66 -4.78 27.41
C LEU A 15 21.33 -4.42 26.74
N GLY A 16 20.61 -3.43 27.24
CA GLY A 16 19.36 -2.95 26.65
C GLY A 16 19.55 -2.38 25.25
N ALA A 17 20.61 -1.62 25.02
CA ALA A 17 20.92 -1.06 23.70
C ALA A 17 21.27 -2.15 22.67
N VAL A 18 22.02 -3.18 23.05
CA VAL A 18 22.36 -4.32 22.17
C VAL A 18 21.10 -5.12 21.80
N ILE A 19 20.19 -5.37 22.74
CA ILE A 19 18.93 -6.08 22.48
C ILE A 19 18.04 -5.26 21.53
N ALA A 20 17.94 -3.94 21.72
CA ALA A 20 17.17 -3.06 20.85
C ALA A 20 17.74 -3.01 19.42
N LEU A 21 19.07 -2.97 19.24
CA LEU A 21 19.72 -3.00 17.93
C LEU A 21 19.53 -4.35 17.23
N LEU A 22 19.65 -5.46 17.96
CA LEU A 22 19.36 -6.79 17.44
C LEU A 22 17.89 -6.94 17.00
N GLY A 23 16.96 -6.44 17.79
CA GLY A 23 15.53 -6.42 17.46
C GLY A 23 15.24 -5.63 16.18
N LEU A 24 15.84 -4.45 16.03
CA LEU A 24 15.73 -3.62 14.82
C LEU A 24 16.35 -4.31 13.59
N PHE A 25 17.49 -4.98 13.76
CA PHE A 25 18.16 -5.72 12.68
C PHE A 25 17.33 -6.93 12.22
N ILE A 26 16.76 -7.71 13.15
CA ILE A 26 15.87 -8.84 12.84
C ILE A 26 14.62 -8.35 12.13
N LEU A 27 13.99 -7.27 12.63
CA LEU A 27 12.78 -6.69 12.05
C LEU A 27 13.05 -6.16 10.62
N SER A 28 14.16 -5.44 10.41
CA SER A 28 14.54 -4.95 9.09
C SER A 28 14.87 -6.07 8.11
N SER A 29 15.48 -7.16 8.58
CA SER A 29 15.79 -8.34 7.80
C SER A 29 14.54 -9.13 7.41
N MET A 30 13.56 -9.25 8.31
CA MET A 30 12.26 -9.87 8.01
C MET A 30 11.47 -9.05 6.99
N LEU A 31 11.41 -7.73 7.15
CA LEU A 31 10.77 -6.84 6.19
C LEU A 31 11.41 -6.97 4.79
N LYS A 32 12.73 -6.99 4.69
CA LYS A 32 13.45 -7.18 3.42
C LYS A 32 13.10 -8.53 2.76
N LYS A 33 13.03 -9.63 3.52
CA LYS A 33 12.67 -10.94 2.98
C LYS A 33 11.27 -10.97 2.38
N HIS A 34 10.29 -10.35 3.03
CA HIS A 34 8.92 -10.29 2.53
C HIS A 34 8.82 -9.45 1.25
N HIS A 35 9.54 -8.33 1.17
CA HIS A 35 9.58 -7.51 -0.03
C HIS A 35 10.23 -8.25 -1.21
N VAL A 36 11.36 -8.91 -0.99
CA VAL A 36 12.05 -9.69 -2.04
C VAL A 36 11.15 -10.82 -2.55
N ALA A 37 10.49 -11.55 -1.66
CA ALA A 37 9.58 -12.63 -2.04
C ALA A 37 8.38 -12.12 -2.87
N ALA A 38 7.80 -10.98 -2.50
CA ALA A 38 6.69 -10.38 -3.24
C ALA A 38 7.12 -9.94 -4.65
N VAL A 39 8.28 -9.31 -4.78
CA VAL A 39 8.86 -8.92 -6.07
C VAL A 39 9.13 -10.14 -6.93
N GLN A 40 9.74 -11.20 -6.37
CA GLN A 40 10.02 -12.42 -7.11
C GLN A 40 8.74 -13.10 -7.60
N THR A 41 7.74 -13.26 -6.71
CA THR A 41 6.44 -13.83 -7.08
C THR A 41 5.75 -13.01 -8.18
N PHE A 42 5.84 -11.69 -8.12
CA PHE A 42 5.29 -10.82 -9.16
C PHE A 42 6.01 -11.02 -10.51
N LEU A 43 7.34 -11.01 -10.53
CA LEU A 43 8.13 -11.21 -11.74
C LEU A 43 7.90 -12.60 -12.37
N ASP A 44 7.74 -13.63 -11.53
CA ASP A 44 7.46 -15.00 -12.01
C ASP A 44 6.08 -15.07 -12.69
N SER A 45 5.12 -14.28 -12.25
CA SER A 45 3.76 -14.21 -12.80
C SER A 45 3.66 -13.29 -14.02
N HIS A 46 4.51 -12.26 -14.11
CA HIS A 46 4.47 -11.22 -15.14
C HIS A 46 5.78 -11.15 -15.92
N LYS A 47 6.04 -12.15 -16.74
CA LYS A 47 7.29 -12.32 -17.50
C LYS A 47 7.64 -11.16 -18.45
N THR A 48 6.67 -10.29 -18.76
CA THR A 48 6.87 -9.08 -19.57
C THR A 48 7.45 -7.92 -18.79
N VAL A 49 7.43 -7.97 -17.46
CA VAL A 49 8.02 -6.97 -16.56
C VAL A 49 9.36 -7.48 -16.07
N ASN A 50 10.43 -6.76 -16.37
CA ASN A 50 11.75 -7.05 -15.81
C ASN A 50 11.98 -6.24 -14.52
N ARG A 51 13.02 -6.61 -13.77
CA ARG A 51 13.35 -5.97 -12.50
C ARG A 51 13.72 -4.49 -12.66
N GLU A 52 14.44 -4.15 -13.72
CA GLU A 52 14.87 -2.77 -13.99
C GLU A 52 13.67 -1.85 -14.20
N ARG A 53 12.68 -2.29 -15.00
CA ARG A 53 11.44 -1.56 -15.23
C ARG A 53 10.61 -1.40 -13.95
N LEU A 54 10.59 -2.43 -13.10
CA LEU A 54 9.92 -2.38 -11.82
C LEU A 54 10.59 -1.36 -10.89
N ASP A 55 11.91 -1.36 -10.81
CA ASP A 55 12.68 -0.44 -9.98
C ASP A 55 12.55 1.02 -10.47
N GLU A 56 12.49 1.22 -11.80
CA GLU A 56 12.28 2.53 -12.41
C GLU A 56 10.87 3.05 -12.13
N ASP A 57 9.84 2.23 -12.35
CA ASP A 57 8.45 2.59 -12.07
C ASP A 57 8.25 2.93 -10.59
N PHE A 58 8.85 2.15 -9.68
CA PHE A 58 8.76 2.42 -8.23
C PHE A 58 9.47 3.71 -7.82
N ARG A 59 10.63 4.03 -8.40
CA ARG A 59 11.32 5.31 -8.13
C ARG A 59 10.49 6.52 -8.51
N ASN A 60 9.74 6.41 -9.61
CA ASN A 60 8.91 7.48 -10.14
C ASN A 60 7.50 7.46 -9.57
N ALA A 61 7.16 6.43 -8.77
CA ALA A 61 5.84 6.27 -8.20
C ALA A 61 5.50 7.40 -7.22
N ARG A 62 4.29 7.91 -7.33
CA ARG A 62 3.73 8.89 -6.40
C ARG A 62 3.37 8.21 -5.09
N LYS A 63 3.99 8.63 -4.01
CA LYS A 63 3.62 8.19 -2.66
C LYS A 63 2.32 8.86 -2.25
N ILE A 64 1.30 8.06 -1.97
CA ILE A 64 -0.01 8.51 -1.50
C ILE A 64 -0.09 8.42 0.03
N SER A 65 0.35 7.28 0.59
CA SER A 65 0.40 7.07 2.04
C SER A 65 1.68 6.37 2.44
N GLY A 66 1.84 6.05 3.73
CA GLY A 66 2.99 5.29 4.24
C GLY A 66 3.10 3.87 3.67
N THR A 67 2.01 3.36 3.10
CA THR A 67 1.88 1.96 2.65
C THR A 67 1.32 1.82 1.24
N PHE A 68 1.24 2.93 0.46
CA PHE A 68 0.62 2.91 -0.86
C PHE A 68 1.27 3.91 -1.83
N TRP A 69 1.65 3.44 -3.02
CA TRP A 69 2.29 4.22 -4.09
C TRP A 69 1.67 3.86 -5.44
N ILE A 70 1.52 4.85 -6.31
CA ILE A 70 1.01 4.70 -7.68
C ILE A 70 2.10 5.10 -8.66
N GLY A 71 2.61 4.13 -9.41
CA GLY A 71 3.54 4.31 -10.51
C GLY A 71 2.85 4.57 -11.84
N GLU A 72 3.61 4.52 -12.92
CA GLU A 72 3.08 4.65 -14.29
C GLU A 72 2.34 3.38 -14.69
N ASP A 73 2.99 2.24 -14.58
CA ASP A 73 2.44 0.95 -14.98
C ASP A 73 1.95 0.11 -13.79
N LEU A 74 2.44 0.38 -12.60
CA LEU A 74 2.25 -0.46 -11.41
C LEU A 74 1.76 0.34 -10.22
N THR A 75 0.97 -0.31 -9.37
CA THR A 75 0.61 0.16 -8.04
C THR A 75 1.25 -0.73 -6.98
N TYR A 76 1.80 -0.12 -5.97
CA TYR A 76 2.48 -0.78 -4.86
C TYR A 76 1.75 -0.52 -3.56
N GLY A 77 1.54 -1.57 -2.79
CA GLY A 77 0.85 -1.42 -1.51
C GLY A 77 1.19 -2.50 -0.50
N ILE A 78 0.72 -2.32 0.73
CA ILE A 78 0.87 -3.30 1.80
C ILE A 78 -0.51 -3.65 2.34
N VAL A 79 -0.90 -4.93 2.17
CA VAL A 79 -2.12 -5.52 2.72
C VAL A 79 -1.70 -6.76 3.52
N GLY A 80 -1.24 -6.54 4.78
CA GLY A 80 -0.58 -7.58 5.57
C GLY A 80 0.77 -8.04 5.01
N LYS A 81 0.91 -8.07 3.68
CA LYS A 81 2.13 -8.33 2.92
C LYS A 81 2.25 -7.35 1.75
N PRO A 82 3.46 -7.15 1.19
CA PRO A 82 3.65 -6.34 -0.01
C PRO A 82 2.87 -6.91 -1.19
N VAL A 83 2.23 -6.03 -1.94
CA VAL A 83 1.43 -6.33 -3.14
C VAL A 83 1.84 -5.40 -4.26
N ILE A 84 1.96 -5.93 -5.47
CA ILE A 84 2.20 -5.18 -6.71
C ILE A 84 1.04 -5.49 -7.65
N LEU A 85 0.37 -4.44 -8.14
CA LEU A 85 -0.77 -4.55 -9.04
C LEU A 85 -0.39 -3.92 -10.39
N VAL A 86 -0.80 -4.55 -11.48
CA VAL A 86 -0.66 -3.98 -12.83
C VAL A 86 -1.81 -3.02 -13.07
N ASN A 87 -1.51 -1.74 -13.33
CA ASN A 87 -2.54 -0.69 -13.47
C ASN A 87 -3.49 -0.97 -14.63
N GLN A 88 -3.01 -1.57 -15.72
CA GLN A 88 -3.83 -1.96 -16.88
C GLN A 88 -4.82 -3.10 -16.58
N GLU A 89 -4.58 -3.86 -15.53
CA GLU A 89 -5.47 -4.94 -15.08
C GLU A 89 -6.48 -4.48 -14.02
N LEU A 90 -6.46 -3.20 -13.63
CA LEU A 90 -7.45 -2.62 -12.75
C LEU A 90 -8.77 -2.45 -13.50
N LYS A 91 -9.85 -3.04 -12.95
CA LYS A 91 -11.22 -2.90 -13.45
C LYS A 91 -11.95 -1.75 -12.80
N LYS A 92 -11.69 -1.55 -11.50
CA LYS A 92 -12.39 -0.54 -10.70
C LYS A 92 -11.56 -0.15 -9.49
N VAL A 93 -11.61 1.12 -9.13
CA VAL A 93 -11.09 1.62 -7.84
C VAL A 93 -12.25 2.27 -7.11
N ARG A 94 -12.45 1.90 -5.84
CA ARG A 94 -13.53 2.44 -5.00
C ARG A 94 -13.04 2.77 -3.60
N PHE A 95 -13.64 3.75 -3.02
CA PHE A 95 -13.47 4.11 -1.62
C PHE A 95 -14.63 3.54 -0.80
N GLN A 96 -14.33 2.96 0.35
CA GLN A 96 -15.35 2.45 1.27
C GLN A 96 -15.02 2.77 2.72
N VAL A 97 -16.07 2.87 3.53
CA VAL A 97 -15.95 3.01 4.98
C VAL A 97 -16.52 1.75 5.61
N LYS A 98 -15.71 1.04 6.36
CA LYS A 98 -16.11 -0.15 7.15
C LYS A 98 -16.27 0.19 8.61
N LYS A 99 -17.28 -0.36 9.27
CA LYS A 99 -17.36 -0.38 10.73
C LYS A 99 -16.41 -1.44 11.26
N VAL A 100 -15.51 -1.06 12.16
CA VAL A 100 -14.56 -1.97 12.82
C VAL A 100 -14.73 -1.77 14.33
N GLY A 101 -15.44 -2.70 14.96
CA GLY A 101 -15.79 -2.58 16.39
C GLY A 101 -16.59 -1.31 16.67
N ARG A 102 -16.07 -0.42 17.54
CA ARG A 102 -16.68 0.87 17.89
C ARG A 102 -16.24 2.03 16.96
N GLY A 103 -15.34 1.78 16.01
CA GLY A 103 -14.79 2.79 15.11
C GLY A 103 -15.16 2.55 13.64
N THR A 104 -14.59 3.36 12.78
CA THR A 104 -14.68 3.22 11.32
C THR A 104 -13.27 3.15 10.73
N SER A 105 -13.07 2.26 9.78
CA SER A 105 -11.89 2.20 8.93
C SER A 105 -12.25 2.67 7.52
N THR A 106 -11.39 3.46 6.93
CA THR A 106 -11.49 3.88 5.54
C THR A 106 -10.52 3.08 4.69
N GLU A 107 -10.98 2.61 3.54
CA GLU A 107 -10.21 1.74 2.67
C GLU A 107 -10.38 2.17 1.21
N LEU A 108 -9.25 2.14 0.49
CA LEU A 108 -9.24 2.16 -0.97
C LEU A 108 -9.24 0.72 -1.45
N VAL A 109 -10.20 0.36 -2.28
CA VAL A 109 -10.34 -0.99 -2.83
C VAL A 109 -10.01 -0.97 -4.30
N CYS A 110 -8.98 -1.73 -4.67
CA CYS A 110 -8.59 -1.98 -6.04
C CYS A 110 -9.16 -3.33 -6.49
N VAL A 111 -10.03 -3.31 -7.49
CA VAL A 111 -10.64 -4.51 -8.08
C VAL A 111 -9.92 -4.81 -9.39
N MET A 112 -9.35 -6.00 -9.49
CA MET A 112 -8.62 -6.47 -10.66
C MET A 112 -9.57 -7.07 -11.71
N ALA A 113 -9.09 -7.21 -12.94
CA ALA A 113 -9.85 -7.83 -14.03
C ALA A 113 -10.24 -9.28 -13.76
N ASP A 114 -9.45 -10.02 -12.97
CA ASP A 114 -9.75 -11.38 -12.53
C ASP A 114 -10.75 -11.47 -11.36
N GLY A 115 -11.25 -10.32 -10.91
CA GLY A 115 -12.22 -10.20 -9.80
C GLY A 115 -11.60 -10.16 -8.40
N LYS A 116 -10.27 -10.28 -8.27
CA LYS A 116 -9.62 -10.11 -6.97
C LYS A 116 -9.73 -8.68 -6.47
N GLU A 117 -9.94 -8.53 -5.18
CA GLU A 117 -10.00 -7.24 -4.50
C GLU A 117 -8.83 -7.09 -3.52
N TYR A 118 -8.22 -5.90 -3.53
CA TYR A 118 -7.17 -5.52 -2.60
C TYR A 118 -7.62 -4.27 -1.84
N GLU A 119 -7.68 -4.38 -0.51
CA GLU A 119 -8.20 -3.34 0.38
C GLU A 119 -7.04 -2.66 1.10
N PHE A 120 -6.79 -1.40 0.82
CA PHE A 120 -5.72 -0.61 1.41
C PHE A 120 -6.30 0.37 2.42
N THR A 121 -5.99 0.18 3.70
CA THR A 121 -6.40 1.11 4.76
C THR A 121 -5.65 2.43 4.60
N MET A 122 -6.39 3.51 4.48
CA MET A 122 -5.84 4.86 4.41
C MET A 122 -6.87 5.91 4.87
N ASN A 123 -6.41 7.12 5.18
CA ASN A 123 -7.33 8.19 5.48
C ASN A 123 -8.05 8.67 4.21
N ARG A 124 -9.13 9.43 4.39
CA ARG A 124 -9.94 9.92 3.29
C ARG A 124 -9.18 10.81 2.31
N LYS A 125 -8.32 11.69 2.83
CA LYS A 125 -7.52 12.61 2.01
C LYS A 125 -6.62 11.84 1.05
N ASP A 126 -5.94 10.82 1.56
CA ASP A 126 -5.06 9.97 0.76
C ASP A 126 -5.86 9.16 -0.28
N ALA A 127 -7.05 8.67 0.09
CA ALA A 127 -7.91 7.96 -0.83
C ALA A 127 -8.44 8.87 -1.95
N ASP A 128 -8.83 10.11 -1.63
CA ASP A 128 -9.26 11.10 -2.63
C ASP A 128 -8.10 11.46 -3.57
N GLU A 129 -6.86 11.60 -3.05
CA GLU A 129 -5.66 11.82 -3.87
C GLU A 129 -5.38 10.63 -4.80
N ALA A 130 -5.49 9.41 -4.29
CA ALA A 130 -5.31 8.20 -5.09
C ALA A 130 -6.33 8.12 -6.24
N ILE A 131 -7.61 8.35 -5.93
CA ILE A 131 -8.69 8.34 -6.92
C ILE A 131 -8.47 9.40 -7.99
N ALA A 132 -8.10 10.64 -7.60
CA ALA A 132 -7.81 11.71 -8.53
C ALA A 132 -6.64 11.36 -9.46
N LEU A 133 -5.59 10.73 -8.93
CA LEU A 133 -4.43 10.31 -9.71
C LEU A 133 -4.78 9.18 -10.69
N TYR A 134 -5.55 8.19 -10.24
CA TYR A 134 -6.04 7.13 -11.14
C TYR A 134 -6.93 7.68 -12.24
N HIS A 135 -7.83 8.59 -11.92
CA HIS A 135 -8.69 9.22 -12.92
C HIS A 135 -7.88 9.99 -13.96
N ALA A 136 -6.84 10.71 -13.52
CA ALA A 136 -5.97 11.46 -14.43
C ALA A 136 -5.14 10.53 -15.36
N LYS A 137 -4.64 9.40 -14.83
CA LYS A 137 -3.82 8.45 -15.58
C LYS A 137 -4.63 7.46 -16.41
N PHE A 138 -5.80 7.06 -15.92
CA PHE A 138 -6.64 6.01 -16.49
C PHE A 138 -8.10 6.46 -16.57
N PRO A 139 -8.45 7.38 -17.47
CA PRO A 139 -9.80 7.96 -17.54
C PRO A 139 -10.91 6.94 -17.82
N ALA A 140 -10.58 5.79 -18.43
CA ALA A 140 -11.52 4.70 -18.65
C ALA A 140 -11.77 3.80 -17.43
N LEU A 141 -10.97 3.96 -16.35
CA LEU A 141 -11.10 3.18 -15.15
C LEU A 141 -12.38 3.56 -14.37
N LYS A 142 -13.21 2.57 -14.06
CA LYS A 142 -14.40 2.81 -13.24
C LYS A 142 -14.03 3.20 -11.82
N MET A 143 -14.52 4.34 -11.39
CA MET A 143 -14.32 4.85 -10.04
C MET A 143 -15.62 4.94 -9.30
N ALA A 144 -15.65 4.52 -8.04
CA ALA A 144 -16.80 4.68 -7.17
C ALA A 144 -16.35 5.20 -5.81
N SER A 145 -16.83 6.37 -5.45
CA SER A 145 -16.68 6.91 -4.10
C SER A 145 -17.99 6.74 -3.36
N SER A 146 -18.01 5.88 -2.35
CA SER A 146 -19.17 5.72 -1.47
C SER A 146 -19.06 6.71 -0.30
N LEU A 147 -19.51 7.95 -0.55
CA LEU A 147 -19.71 8.93 0.50
C LEU A 147 -21.19 9.27 0.59
N LYS A 148 -21.81 8.86 1.70
CA LYS A 148 -23.18 9.20 2.08
C LYS A 148 -24.20 9.01 0.93
N GLY A 149 -24.23 7.83 0.33
CA GLY A 149 -25.32 7.47 -0.60
C GLY A 149 -25.35 8.22 -1.93
N LYS A 150 -24.34 9.01 -2.26
CA LYS A 150 -24.22 9.66 -3.56
C LYS A 150 -23.10 8.99 -4.35
N LEU A 151 -23.48 8.02 -5.17
CA LEU A 151 -22.62 7.43 -6.19
C LEU A 151 -22.27 8.58 -7.16
N MET A 152 -21.01 9.01 -7.20
CA MET A 152 -20.51 9.68 -8.39
C MET A 152 -20.14 8.58 -9.39
N VAL A 153 -21.13 8.09 -10.09
CA VAL A 153 -20.94 7.32 -11.32
C VAL A 153 -20.74 8.36 -12.41
N PRO A 154 -19.65 8.32 -13.23
CA PRO A 154 -19.70 8.98 -14.53
C PRO A 154 -20.91 8.40 -15.26
N GLU A 155 -21.83 9.25 -15.70
CA GLU A 155 -22.91 8.85 -16.58
C GLU A 155 -22.27 8.30 -17.87
N ASP A 156 -22.18 6.98 -17.96
CA ASP A 156 -22.05 6.33 -19.26
C ASP A 156 -23.38 6.62 -19.98
N GLY A 157 -23.33 7.49 -20.97
CA GLY A 157 -24.44 7.77 -21.85
C GLY A 157 -24.80 6.54 -22.66
N ASP A 158 -25.57 5.66 -22.07
CA ASP A 158 -26.30 4.65 -22.82
C ASP A 158 -27.48 5.33 -23.50
N THR A 159 -27.21 5.90 -24.67
CA THR A 159 -28.25 6.17 -25.65
C THR A 159 -28.67 4.83 -26.25
N GLU A 160 -29.59 4.13 -25.58
CA GLU A 160 -30.40 3.17 -26.30
C GLU A 160 -31.31 3.96 -27.24
N SER A 161 -30.97 3.94 -28.51
CA SER A 161 -31.87 4.26 -29.58
C SER A 161 -32.79 3.07 -29.82
N ASN A 162 -34.02 3.34 -29.63
CA ASN A 162 -35.15 2.56 -30.12
C ASN A 162 -35.18 2.53 -31.65
#